data_4ddc10dd9a011a7126e66d8d5d2f179c
#
_entry.id   4ddc10dd9a011a7126e66d8d5d2f179c
#
_cell.length_a   1.000
_cell.length_b   1.000
_cell.length_c   1.000
_cell.angle_alpha   90.00
_cell.angle_beta   90.00
_cell.angle_gamma   90.00
#
_symmetry.space_group_name_H-M   'P 1'
#
loop_
_entity.id
_entity.type
_entity.pdbx_description
1 polymer ?
#
loop_
_entity_poly.entity_id
_entity_poly.type
_entity_poly.pdbx_seq_one_letter_code
_entity_poly.pdbx_strand_id
1 'polypeptide(L)'
;MLSIPWLGLFCLLLGNFIPGYLLTILWDADWMHDLAFSERLYIQLLIGVVFNSWLLLFLAELESFGLPAILLSWVLVCGSLMWIGRHHLQVPSLRQLWLSWKTVELIALLLLACILFAHPAESLLVFDDAAIYFLGGVQLAKTGSLFVRDPILASLSQEQGVQVLFTGPLGTGWSRYWGQFFIWDWIRPWVIFGLLHLQRLWCGLFTLFLGVYGGLWVAPVFGLLAVVGLYFLGRRLFTQEIGLLAAVLLTLNFVQIWLARLPLSEMLTQALFIGGFYLFTLWMQRRGMWLGIW
;
A
#
# COMPACT_ATOMS: atom_id res chain seq x y z
N MET A 1 -11.70 -7.39 22.03
CA MET A 1 -10.60 -8.09 21.35
C MET A 1 -11.06 -8.32 19.90
N LEU A 2 -10.54 -7.56 18.94
CA LEU A 2 -10.94 -7.62 17.53
C LEU A 2 -10.36 -8.92 16.93
N SER A 3 -11.21 -9.88 16.59
CA SER A 3 -10.80 -11.07 15.86
C SER A 3 -10.40 -10.64 14.44
N ILE A 4 -9.11 -10.61 14.16
CA ILE A 4 -8.63 -10.42 12.79
C ILE A 4 -9.14 -11.63 11.99
N PRO A 5 -9.88 -11.44 10.89
CA PRO A 5 -10.30 -12.54 10.04
C PRO A 5 -9.06 -13.11 9.33
N TRP A 6 -8.49 -14.16 9.89
CA TRP A 6 -7.27 -14.81 9.39
C TRP A 6 -7.34 -15.16 7.91
N LEU A 7 -8.53 -15.55 7.44
CA LEU A 7 -8.76 -15.81 6.03
C LEU A 7 -8.57 -14.54 5.18
N GLY A 8 -9.08 -13.40 5.64
CA GLY A 8 -8.91 -12.12 4.96
C GLY A 8 -7.45 -11.70 4.89
N LEU A 9 -6.70 -11.84 5.99
CA LEU A 9 -5.25 -11.57 6.01
C LEU A 9 -4.50 -12.48 5.04
N PHE A 10 -4.81 -13.76 5.03
CA PHE A 10 -4.21 -14.72 4.10
C PHE A 10 -4.50 -14.37 2.64
N CYS A 11 -5.75 -14.01 2.31
CA CYS A 11 -6.12 -13.55 0.96
C CYS A 11 -5.36 -12.26 0.56
N LEU A 12 -5.21 -11.30 1.48
CA LEU A 12 -4.44 -10.08 1.23
C LEU A 12 -2.97 -10.39 0.93
N LEU A 13 -2.35 -11.26 1.71
CA LEU A 13 -0.96 -11.66 1.49
C LEU A 13 -0.80 -12.37 0.14
N LEU A 14 -1.65 -13.34 -0.17
CA LEU A 14 -1.62 -14.04 -1.47
C LEU A 14 -1.92 -13.11 -2.64
N GLY A 15 -2.91 -12.22 -2.50
CA GLY A 15 -3.29 -11.28 -3.54
C GLY A 15 -2.21 -10.24 -3.84
N ASN A 16 -1.27 -10.01 -2.92
CA ASN A 16 -0.08 -9.19 -3.19
C ASN A 16 1.10 -10.04 -3.69
N PHE A 17 1.32 -11.20 -3.10
CA PHE A 17 2.47 -12.03 -3.44
C PHE A 17 2.35 -12.67 -4.83
N ILE A 18 1.20 -13.28 -5.15
CA ILE A 18 1.05 -14.07 -6.39
C ILE A 18 1.23 -13.22 -7.66
N PRO A 19 0.57 -12.05 -7.83
CA PRO A 19 0.82 -11.21 -9.00
C PRO A 19 2.27 -10.76 -9.11
N GLY A 20 2.88 -10.36 -7.99
CA GLY A 20 4.28 -9.94 -7.96
C GLY A 20 5.23 -11.07 -8.32
N TYR A 21 5.00 -12.29 -7.82
CA TYR A 21 5.76 -13.49 -8.18
C TYR A 21 5.65 -13.78 -9.68
N LEU A 22 4.44 -13.80 -10.23
CA LEU A 22 4.21 -14.08 -11.65
C LEU A 22 4.82 -13.02 -12.57
N LEU A 23 4.69 -11.74 -12.21
CA LEU A 23 5.31 -10.64 -12.96
C LEU A 23 6.84 -10.73 -12.95
N THR A 24 7.44 -11.12 -11.82
CA THR A 24 8.91 -11.29 -11.75
C THR A 24 9.41 -12.46 -12.59
N ILE A 25 8.64 -13.53 -12.72
CA ILE A 25 9.00 -14.67 -13.59
C ILE A 25 8.97 -14.26 -15.06
N LEU A 26 7.96 -13.49 -15.47
CA LEU A 26 7.83 -13.04 -16.86
C LEU A 26 8.90 -12.03 -17.27
N TRP A 27 9.54 -11.36 -16.32
CA TRP A 27 10.55 -10.33 -16.60
C TRP A 27 11.94 -10.90 -16.84
N ASP A 28 12.04 -12.18 -17.27
CA ASP A 28 13.29 -12.90 -17.58
C ASP A 28 14.30 -12.83 -16.42
N ALA A 29 14.00 -13.62 -15.42
CA ALA A 29 14.52 -13.41 -14.08
C ALA A 29 15.73 -14.27 -13.74
N ASP A 30 16.64 -14.55 -14.66
CA ASP A 30 17.91 -15.23 -14.33
C ASP A 30 18.62 -14.55 -13.16
N TRP A 31 18.44 -13.27 -13.08
CA TRP A 31 19.02 -12.47 -12.01
C TRP A 31 18.38 -12.64 -10.62
N MET A 32 17.14 -13.05 -10.57
CA MET A 32 16.49 -13.33 -9.29
C MET A 32 17.11 -14.56 -8.61
N HIS A 33 17.73 -15.45 -9.39
CA HIS A 33 18.37 -16.65 -8.84
C HIS A 33 19.60 -16.32 -7.98
N ASP A 34 20.28 -15.22 -8.28
CA ASP A 34 21.46 -14.76 -7.53
C ASP A 34 21.10 -14.06 -6.22
N LEU A 35 19.82 -13.73 -5.99
CA LEU A 35 19.35 -13.07 -4.79
C LEU A 35 19.04 -14.07 -3.67
N ALA A 36 19.25 -13.64 -2.43
CA ALA A 36 18.78 -14.39 -1.27
C ALA A 36 17.24 -14.54 -1.31
N PHE A 37 16.72 -15.64 -0.76
CA PHE A 37 15.27 -15.90 -0.75
C PHE A 37 14.45 -14.76 -0.16
N SER A 38 14.89 -14.20 0.99
CA SER A 38 14.21 -13.07 1.65
C SER A 38 14.18 -11.81 0.79
N GLU A 39 15.22 -11.58 0.00
CA GLU A 39 15.34 -10.45 -0.91
C GLU A 39 14.41 -10.62 -2.13
N ARG A 40 14.34 -11.85 -2.66
CA ARG A 40 13.36 -12.19 -3.72
C ARG A 40 11.92 -12.00 -3.26
N LEU A 41 11.61 -12.49 -2.06
CA LEU A 41 10.28 -12.32 -1.45
C LEU A 41 9.90 -10.85 -1.30
N TYR A 42 10.84 -10.00 -0.84
CA TYR A 42 10.63 -8.57 -0.73
C TYR A 42 10.30 -7.93 -2.10
N ILE A 43 11.07 -8.24 -3.14
CA ILE A 43 10.84 -7.72 -4.50
C ILE A 43 9.46 -8.14 -5.02
N GLN A 44 9.10 -9.40 -4.83
CA GLN A 44 7.82 -9.95 -5.28
C GLN A 44 6.65 -9.26 -4.57
N LEU A 45 6.74 -9.06 -3.26
CA LEU A 45 5.75 -8.31 -2.49
C LEU A 45 5.65 -6.85 -2.96
N LEU A 46 6.79 -6.18 -3.18
CA LEU A 46 6.83 -4.80 -3.65
C LEU A 46 6.19 -4.63 -5.02
N ILE A 47 6.52 -5.52 -5.98
CA ILE A 47 5.92 -5.51 -7.33
C ILE A 47 4.42 -5.80 -7.24
N GLY A 48 4.00 -6.73 -6.38
CA GLY A 48 2.59 -7.00 -6.13
C GLY A 48 1.85 -5.81 -5.54
N VAL A 49 2.48 -5.07 -4.63
CA VAL A 49 1.94 -3.81 -4.08
C VAL A 49 1.76 -2.77 -5.19
N VAL A 50 2.76 -2.57 -6.04
CA VAL A 50 2.68 -1.63 -7.17
C VAL A 50 1.57 -2.05 -8.14
N PHE A 51 1.51 -3.32 -8.51
CA PHE A 51 0.46 -3.87 -9.36
C PHE A 51 -0.93 -3.64 -8.76
N ASN A 52 -1.14 -4.01 -7.49
CA ASN A 52 -2.42 -3.81 -6.83
C ASN A 52 -2.78 -2.32 -6.70
N SER A 53 -1.83 -1.44 -6.47
CA SER A 53 -2.08 0.00 -6.44
C SER A 53 -2.71 0.50 -7.74
N TRP A 54 -2.23 0.06 -8.88
CA TRP A 54 -2.82 0.36 -10.19
C TRP A 54 -4.17 -0.32 -10.41
N LEU A 55 -4.28 -1.59 -10.06
CA LEU A 55 -5.53 -2.34 -10.20
C LEU A 55 -6.66 -1.69 -9.38
N LEU A 56 -6.37 -1.38 -8.11
CA LEU A 56 -7.35 -0.77 -7.21
C LEU A 56 -7.79 0.62 -7.70
N LEU A 57 -6.84 1.43 -8.21
CA LEU A 57 -7.16 2.72 -8.80
C LEU A 57 -8.07 2.54 -10.02
N PHE A 58 -7.73 1.62 -10.91
CA PHE A 58 -8.53 1.35 -12.10
C PHE A 58 -9.96 0.90 -11.75
N LEU A 59 -10.12 -0.01 -10.79
CA LEU A 59 -11.44 -0.44 -10.34
C LEU A 59 -12.24 0.68 -9.66
N ALA A 60 -11.58 1.55 -8.93
CA ALA A 60 -12.22 2.68 -8.26
C ALA A 60 -12.68 3.76 -9.26
N GLU A 61 -11.91 4.02 -10.31
CA GLU A 61 -12.29 4.92 -11.42
C GLU A 61 -13.48 4.36 -12.23
N LEU A 62 -13.58 3.03 -12.34
CA LEU A 62 -14.73 2.37 -12.96
C LEU A 62 -15.95 2.21 -12.03
N GLU A 63 -15.92 2.81 -10.84
CA GLU A 63 -16.96 2.65 -9.81
C GLU A 63 -17.27 1.19 -9.44
N SER A 64 -16.28 0.32 -9.60
CA SER A 64 -16.39 -1.14 -9.44
C SER A 64 -15.51 -1.66 -8.30
N PHE A 65 -15.05 -0.78 -7.40
CA PHE A 65 -14.21 -1.16 -6.27
C PHE A 65 -15.00 -1.99 -5.26
N GLY A 66 -14.83 -3.31 -5.33
CA GLY A 66 -15.53 -4.25 -4.43
C GLY A 66 -14.87 -5.61 -4.42
N LEU A 67 -15.15 -6.39 -3.37
CA LEU A 67 -14.52 -7.69 -3.16
C LEU A 67 -14.67 -8.62 -4.38
N PRO A 68 -15.88 -8.77 -5.01
CA PRO A 68 -16.02 -9.64 -6.18
C PRO A 68 -15.18 -9.19 -7.37
N ALA A 69 -15.14 -7.88 -7.66
CA ALA A 69 -14.37 -7.33 -8.79
C ALA A 69 -12.86 -7.49 -8.57
N ILE A 70 -12.36 -7.26 -7.35
CA ILE A 70 -10.95 -7.44 -6.99
C ILE A 70 -10.55 -8.91 -7.13
N LEU A 71 -11.33 -9.84 -6.57
CA LEU A 71 -11.04 -11.28 -6.66
C LEU A 71 -11.09 -11.77 -8.10
N LEU A 72 -12.08 -11.35 -8.87
CA LEU A 72 -12.18 -11.70 -10.29
C LEU A 72 -10.97 -11.16 -11.06
N SER A 73 -10.57 -9.92 -10.83
CA SER A 73 -9.41 -9.33 -11.48
C SER A 73 -8.12 -10.07 -11.11
N TRP A 74 -7.93 -10.46 -9.85
CA TRP A 74 -6.79 -11.28 -9.44
C TRP A 74 -6.77 -12.62 -10.15
N VAL A 75 -7.91 -13.31 -10.23
CA VAL A 75 -8.02 -14.60 -10.92
C VAL A 75 -7.71 -14.45 -12.41
N LEU A 76 -8.29 -13.45 -13.08
CA LEU A 76 -8.07 -13.22 -14.51
C LEU A 76 -6.63 -12.85 -14.82
N VAL A 77 -6.05 -11.91 -14.07
CA VAL A 77 -4.66 -11.48 -14.29
C VAL A 77 -3.68 -12.59 -13.95
N CYS A 78 -3.81 -13.22 -12.78
CA CYS A 78 -2.92 -14.32 -12.40
C CYS A 78 -3.05 -15.50 -13.35
N GLY A 79 -4.27 -15.85 -13.78
CA GLY A 79 -4.50 -16.89 -14.77
C GLY A 79 -3.86 -16.59 -16.11
N SER A 80 -3.96 -15.35 -16.60
CA SER A 80 -3.31 -14.89 -17.83
C SER A 80 -1.78 -14.92 -17.72
N LEU A 81 -1.23 -14.41 -16.60
CA LEU A 81 0.22 -14.43 -16.34
C LEU A 81 0.75 -15.87 -16.22
N MET A 82 0.01 -16.76 -15.56
CA MET A 82 0.37 -18.19 -15.48
C MET A 82 0.33 -18.86 -16.85
N TRP A 83 -0.68 -18.55 -17.66
CA TRP A 83 -0.76 -19.06 -19.04
C TRP A 83 0.45 -18.62 -19.89
N ILE A 84 0.81 -17.34 -19.84
CA ILE A 84 1.95 -16.78 -20.58
C ILE A 84 3.26 -17.37 -20.03
N GLY A 85 3.42 -17.41 -18.70
CA GLY A 85 4.64 -17.85 -18.01
C GLY A 85 4.77 -19.36 -17.82
N ARG A 86 3.85 -20.18 -18.34
CA ARG A 86 3.78 -21.64 -18.06
C ARG A 86 5.08 -22.40 -18.29
N HIS A 87 5.93 -21.94 -19.19
CA HIS A 87 7.23 -22.56 -19.50
C HIS A 87 8.36 -22.12 -18.57
N HIS A 88 8.16 -21.06 -17.78
CA HIS A 88 9.14 -20.50 -16.86
C HIS A 88 8.78 -20.74 -15.38
N LEU A 89 7.61 -21.38 -15.11
CA LEU A 89 7.17 -21.66 -13.74
C LEU A 89 8.12 -22.66 -13.06
N GLN A 90 8.98 -22.17 -12.22
CA GLN A 90 9.82 -22.98 -11.34
C GLN A 90 9.25 -22.94 -9.94
N VAL A 91 8.86 -24.09 -9.40
CA VAL A 91 8.44 -24.18 -7.99
C VAL A 91 9.66 -23.90 -7.11
N PRO A 92 9.62 -22.88 -6.26
CA PRO A 92 10.74 -22.60 -5.35
C PRO A 92 11.04 -23.83 -4.49
N SER A 93 12.26 -24.30 -4.50
CA SER A 93 12.62 -25.43 -3.66
C SER A 93 12.63 -24.99 -2.20
N LEU A 94 11.85 -25.65 -1.34
CA LEU A 94 11.80 -25.41 0.10
C LEU A 94 13.18 -25.55 0.79
N ARG A 95 14.15 -26.19 0.14
CA ARG A 95 15.55 -26.27 0.59
C ARG A 95 16.24 -24.91 0.72
N GLN A 96 15.74 -23.87 0.04
CA GLN A 96 16.29 -22.51 0.14
C GLN A 96 15.84 -21.73 1.39
N LEU A 97 14.93 -22.28 2.18
CA LEU A 97 14.47 -21.76 3.47
C LEU A 97 15.45 -22.01 4.63
N TRP A 98 16.71 -22.39 4.35
CA TRP A 98 17.66 -22.62 5.44
C TRP A 98 17.88 -21.32 6.24
N LEU A 99 17.58 -21.43 7.53
CA LEU A 99 17.70 -20.34 8.49
C LEU A 99 19.18 -19.97 8.64
N SER A 100 19.62 -18.96 7.89
CA SER A 100 20.95 -18.37 8.13
C SER A 100 20.84 -17.35 9.26
N TRP A 101 21.93 -17.04 9.93
CA TRP A 101 21.99 -15.96 10.93
C TRP A 101 21.41 -14.65 10.38
N LYS A 102 21.64 -14.35 9.12
CA LYS A 102 21.09 -13.19 8.39
C LYS A 102 19.56 -13.16 8.34
N THR A 103 18.95 -14.34 8.26
CA THR A 103 17.49 -14.48 8.30
C THR A 103 16.97 -14.29 9.72
N VAL A 104 17.71 -14.75 10.74
CA VAL A 104 17.35 -14.58 12.15
C VAL A 104 17.36 -13.09 12.54
N GLU A 105 18.40 -12.33 12.13
CA GLU A 105 18.48 -10.88 12.35
C GLU A 105 17.29 -10.15 11.75
N LEU A 106 16.92 -10.47 10.51
CA LEU A 106 15.77 -9.87 9.83
C LEU A 106 14.45 -10.22 10.53
N ILE A 107 14.28 -11.47 10.98
CA ILE A 107 13.10 -11.90 11.73
C ILE A 107 13.03 -11.14 13.07
N ALA A 108 14.13 -11.03 13.80
CA ALA A 108 14.16 -10.28 15.06
C ALA A 108 13.80 -8.81 14.86
N LEU A 109 14.33 -8.18 13.81
CA LEU A 109 14.00 -6.81 13.43
C LEU A 109 12.50 -6.67 13.11
N LEU A 110 11.94 -7.59 12.32
CA LEU A 110 10.50 -7.59 11.99
C LEU A 110 9.63 -7.78 13.23
N LEU A 111 10.00 -8.68 14.15
CA LEU A 111 9.27 -8.85 15.40
C LEU A 111 9.30 -7.59 16.25
N LEU A 112 10.45 -6.92 16.36
CA LEU A 112 10.57 -5.64 17.05
C LEU A 112 9.67 -4.58 16.39
N ALA A 113 9.73 -4.44 15.07
CA ALA A 113 8.91 -3.51 14.34
C ALA A 113 7.40 -3.83 14.48
N CYS A 114 7.02 -5.11 14.43
CA CYS A 114 5.64 -5.54 14.70
C CYS A 114 5.17 -5.11 16.10
N ILE A 115 5.98 -5.34 17.14
CA ILE A 115 5.64 -4.95 18.51
C ILE A 115 5.41 -3.43 18.61
N LEU A 116 6.23 -2.64 17.92
CA LEU A 116 6.15 -1.18 17.99
C LEU A 116 5.04 -0.58 17.13
N PHE A 117 4.76 -1.16 15.95
CA PHE A 117 3.82 -0.60 14.97
C PHE A 117 2.41 -1.18 15.09
N ALA A 118 2.23 -2.43 15.55
CA ALA A 118 0.96 -3.16 15.55
C ALA A 118 -0.04 -2.70 16.63
N HIS A 119 -0.07 -1.40 16.90
CA HIS A 119 -1.04 -0.76 17.79
C HIS A 119 -1.63 0.45 17.07
N PRO A 120 -2.43 0.25 15.99
CA PRO A 120 -3.01 1.38 15.27
C PRO A 120 -3.88 2.22 16.19
N ALA A 121 -3.85 3.52 15.99
CA ALA A 121 -4.66 4.45 16.76
C ALA A 121 -6.13 4.30 16.38
N GLU A 122 -6.99 4.02 17.36
CA GLU A 122 -8.44 3.92 17.18
C GLU A 122 -9.14 5.28 17.28
N SER A 123 -8.49 6.26 17.93
CA SER A 123 -8.99 7.63 18.06
C SER A 123 -8.48 8.47 16.90
N LEU A 124 -9.37 8.84 16.00
CA LEU A 124 -9.10 9.67 14.84
C LEU A 124 -9.83 11.00 15.00
N LEU A 125 -9.08 12.10 14.87
CA LEU A 125 -9.69 13.42 14.81
C LEU A 125 -10.39 13.61 13.47
N VAL A 126 -11.64 14.02 13.49
CA VAL A 126 -12.52 14.10 12.30
C VAL A 126 -12.01 15.06 11.24
N PHE A 127 -11.15 16.01 11.59
CA PHE A 127 -10.55 16.99 10.67
C PHE A 127 -9.11 16.67 10.29
N ASP A 128 -8.55 15.57 10.78
CA ASP A 128 -7.19 15.16 10.49
C ASP A 128 -7.14 14.28 9.22
N ASP A 129 -6.05 14.38 8.48
CA ASP A 129 -5.80 13.61 7.25
C ASP A 129 -5.95 12.11 7.48
N ALA A 130 -5.53 11.62 8.65
CA ALA A 130 -5.67 10.22 9.04
C ALA A 130 -7.14 9.76 9.02
N ALA A 131 -8.05 10.55 9.59
CA ALA A 131 -9.48 10.24 9.56
C ALA A 131 -10.04 10.29 8.14
N ILE A 132 -9.60 11.24 7.33
CA ILE A 132 -10.07 11.42 5.96
C ILE A 132 -9.65 10.24 5.08
N TYR A 133 -8.39 9.78 5.17
CA TYR A 133 -7.93 8.60 4.46
C TYR A 133 -8.69 7.34 4.90
N PHE A 134 -8.86 7.16 6.21
CA PHE A 134 -9.54 6.01 6.75
C PHE A 134 -11.02 5.98 6.37
N LEU A 135 -11.76 7.07 6.63
CA LEU A 135 -13.19 7.19 6.30
C LEU A 135 -13.41 7.10 4.78
N GLY A 136 -12.52 7.70 3.99
CA GLY A 136 -12.55 7.59 2.54
C GLY A 136 -12.35 6.16 2.05
N GLY A 137 -11.49 5.39 2.70
CA GLY A 137 -11.30 3.97 2.41
C GLY A 137 -12.54 3.14 2.78
N VAL A 138 -13.12 3.37 3.96
CA VAL A 138 -14.37 2.71 4.38
C VAL A 138 -15.53 3.04 3.44
N GLN A 139 -15.66 4.30 3.03
CA GLN A 139 -16.67 4.74 2.09
C GLN A 139 -16.47 4.05 0.73
N LEU A 140 -15.24 4.03 0.21
CA LEU A 140 -14.91 3.37 -1.04
C LEU A 140 -15.24 1.87 -0.99
N ALA A 141 -14.93 1.19 0.11
CA ALA A 141 -15.28 -0.21 0.31
C ALA A 141 -16.79 -0.47 0.32
N LYS A 142 -17.59 0.52 0.76
CA LYS A 142 -19.06 0.42 0.81
C LYS A 142 -19.73 0.74 -0.51
N THR A 143 -19.22 1.73 -1.25
CA THR A 143 -19.91 2.28 -2.43
C THR A 143 -19.29 1.83 -3.76
N GLY A 144 -18.03 1.40 -3.74
CA GLY A 144 -17.28 1.04 -4.94
C GLY A 144 -16.80 2.24 -5.77
N SER A 145 -17.11 3.48 -5.36
CA SER A 145 -16.84 4.70 -6.12
C SER A 145 -15.95 5.68 -5.36
N LEU A 146 -15.13 6.42 -6.11
CA LEU A 146 -14.38 7.56 -5.59
C LEU A 146 -15.28 8.74 -5.25
N PHE A 147 -16.45 8.80 -5.86
CA PHE A 147 -17.43 9.84 -5.65
C PHE A 147 -18.50 9.39 -4.66
N VAL A 148 -18.94 10.31 -3.81
CA VAL A 148 -20.01 10.10 -2.85
C VAL A 148 -21.21 10.94 -3.26
N ARG A 149 -22.36 10.33 -3.37
CA ARG A 149 -23.63 11.04 -3.46
C ARG A 149 -24.14 11.32 -2.06
N ASP A 150 -24.21 12.59 -1.70
CA ASP A 150 -24.77 12.99 -0.41
C ASP A 150 -26.25 13.39 -0.61
N PRO A 151 -27.21 12.64 -0.02
CA PRO A 151 -28.64 12.92 -0.20
C PRO A 151 -29.06 14.25 0.45
N ILE A 152 -28.40 14.68 1.51
CA ILE A 152 -28.68 15.98 2.15
C ILE A 152 -28.20 17.10 1.24
N LEU A 153 -26.99 16.99 0.73
CA LEU A 153 -26.47 17.97 -0.22
C LEU A 153 -27.32 18.01 -1.49
N ALA A 154 -27.82 16.87 -1.95
CA ALA A 154 -28.75 16.79 -3.09
C ALA A 154 -30.04 17.56 -2.85
N SER A 155 -30.60 17.52 -1.65
CA SER A 155 -31.78 18.30 -1.30
C SER A 155 -31.48 19.79 -1.20
N LEU A 156 -30.36 20.16 -0.62
CA LEU A 156 -29.94 21.55 -0.45
C LEU A 156 -29.50 22.23 -1.74
N SER A 157 -28.97 21.48 -2.72
CA SER A 157 -28.52 22.04 -4.00
C SER A 157 -29.64 22.67 -4.83
N GLN A 158 -30.90 22.37 -4.50
CA GLN A 158 -32.08 22.98 -5.11
C GLN A 158 -32.42 24.36 -4.51
N GLU A 159 -31.87 24.69 -3.33
CA GLU A 159 -32.14 25.94 -2.63
C GLU A 159 -31.26 27.08 -3.16
N GLN A 160 -31.86 28.23 -3.48
CA GLN A 160 -31.12 29.40 -3.96
C GLN A 160 -30.18 29.93 -2.85
N GLY A 161 -28.92 30.16 -3.22
CA GLY A 161 -27.93 30.74 -2.31
C GLY A 161 -27.19 29.77 -1.41
N VAL A 162 -27.58 28.49 -1.32
CA VAL A 162 -26.87 27.48 -0.51
C VAL A 162 -25.40 27.31 -0.94
N GLN A 163 -25.14 27.47 -2.22
CA GLN A 163 -23.77 27.38 -2.78
C GLN A 163 -22.79 28.37 -2.13
N VAL A 164 -23.28 29.52 -1.65
CA VAL A 164 -22.45 30.53 -0.96
C VAL A 164 -21.91 30.03 0.38
N LEU A 165 -22.62 29.10 1.02
CA LEU A 165 -22.21 28.53 2.31
C LEU A 165 -21.02 27.55 2.16
N PHE A 166 -20.77 27.06 0.96
CA PHE A 166 -19.72 26.07 0.64
C PHE A 166 -18.63 26.65 -0.24
N THR A 167 -18.27 27.92 -0.02
CA THR A 167 -17.20 28.58 -0.80
C THR A 167 -15.85 27.92 -0.54
N GLY A 168 -15.20 27.46 -1.60
CA GLY A 168 -13.82 26.97 -1.58
C GLY A 168 -12.78 28.10 -1.47
N PRO A 169 -11.50 27.77 -1.40
CA PRO A 169 -10.43 28.76 -1.52
C PRO A 169 -10.61 29.56 -2.79
N LEU A 170 -10.48 30.86 -2.69
CA LEU A 170 -10.65 31.82 -3.78
C LEU A 170 -9.96 31.32 -5.07
N GLY A 171 -10.73 31.15 -6.14
CA GLY A 171 -10.23 30.86 -7.49
C GLY A 171 -10.15 29.39 -7.90
N THR A 172 -10.51 28.40 -7.07
CA THR A 172 -10.41 26.97 -7.45
C THR A 172 -11.64 26.41 -8.17
N GLY A 173 -12.75 27.12 -8.20
CA GLY A 173 -14.01 26.62 -8.79
C GLY A 173 -14.68 25.47 -8.02
N TRP A 174 -14.01 24.94 -7.00
CA TRP A 174 -14.52 23.83 -6.16
C TRP A 174 -15.07 24.38 -4.86
N SER A 175 -16.24 23.89 -4.47
CA SER A 175 -16.83 24.26 -3.20
C SER A 175 -16.39 23.28 -2.12
N ARG A 176 -15.83 23.81 -1.04
CA ARG A 176 -15.42 23.00 0.11
C ARG A 176 -16.66 22.55 0.87
N TYR A 177 -16.82 21.24 1.03
CA TYR A 177 -17.91 20.68 1.78
C TYR A 177 -17.58 20.65 3.29
N TRP A 178 -16.66 19.80 3.71
CA TRP A 178 -16.24 19.66 5.07
C TRP A 178 -14.84 19.04 5.16
N GLY A 179 -13.97 19.53 6.02
CA GLY A 179 -12.59 19.04 6.08
C GLY A 179 -11.89 19.15 4.72
N GLN A 180 -11.45 18.03 4.19
CA GLN A 180 -10.83 17.88 2.87
C GLN A 180 -11.79 17.26 1.83
N PHE A 181 -13.09 17.41 2.05
CA PHE A 181 -14.08 17.01 1.08
C PHE A 181 -14.50 18.21 0.22
N PHE A 182 -14.70 17.97 -1.06
CA PHE A 182 -15.06 19.00 -2.02
C PHE A 182 -16.30 18.58 -2.78
N ILE A 183 -17.17 19.54 -3.09
CA ILE A 183 -18.29 19.36 -3.99
C ILE A 183 -17.76 19.52 -5.41
N TRP A 184 -17.78 18.42 -6.15
CA TRP A 184 -17.30 18.38 -7.52
C TRP A 184 -18.30 18.99 -8.51
N ASP A 185 -19.59 18.72 -8.31
CA ASP A 185 -20.66 19.16 -9.18
C ASP A 185 -21.91 19.49 -8.34
N TRP A 186 -22.47 20.67 -8.53
CA TRP A 186 -23.68 21.09 -7.85
C TRP A 186 -24.98 20.61 -8.52
N ILE A 187 -24.93 20.28 -9.82
CA ILE A 187 -26.08 19.71 -10.54
C ILE A 187 -26.26 18.24 -10.12
N ARG A 188 -25.15 17.56 -9.97
CA ARG A 188 -25.06 16.20 -9.41
C ARG A 188 -24.22 16.29 -8.16
N PRO A 189 -24.78 16.52 -6.97
CA PRO A 189 -24.01 16.85 -5.77
C PRO A 189 -23.10 15.70 -5.37
N TRP A 190 -22.01 15.58 -6.10
CA TRP A 190 -20.96 14.60 -5.86
C TRP A 190 -19.88 15.21 -4.99
N VAL A 191 -19.58 14.51 -3.93
CA VAL A 191 -18.49 14.85 -3.02
C VAL A 191 -17.30 13.98 -3.34
N ILE A 192 -16.14 14.61 -3.51
CA ILE A 192 -14.86 13.95 -3.72
C ILE A 192 -13.91 14.26 -2.57
N PHE A 193 -13.02 13.33 -2.29
CA PHE A 193 -11.93 13.55 -1.33
C PHE A 193 -10.80 14.33 -2.00
N GLY A 194 -10.31 15.37 -1.34
CA GLY A 194 -9.25 16.24 -1.85
C GLY A 194 -7.84 15.70 -1.67
N LEU A 195 -7.65 14.60 -0.95
CA LEU A 195 -6.35 13.98 -0.73
C LEU A 195 -6.02 12.91 -1.79
N LEU A 196 -4.74 12.54 -1.87
CA LEU A 196 -4.25 11.52 -2.81
C LEU A 196 -4.95 10.17 -2.61
N HIS A 197 -5.36 9.54 -3.70
CA HIS A 197 -6.22 8.36 -3.65
C HIS A 197 -5.54 7.09 -3.13
N LEU A 198 -4.22 6.95 -3.28
CA LEU A 198 -3.52 5.69 -3.05
C LEU A 198 -3.69 5.14 -1.63
N GLN A 199 -3.50 5.97 -0.60
CA GLN A 199 -3.70 5.55 0.80
C GLN A 199 -5.16 5.10 1.05
N ARG A 200 -6.13 5.84 0.50
CA ARG A 200 -7.56 5.51 0.59
C ARG A 200 -7.89 4.17 -0.07
N LEU A 201 -7.31 3.86 -1.23
CA LEU A 201 -7.49 2.59 -1.93
C LEU A 201 -7.03 1.41 -1.06
N TRP A 202 -5.86 1.54 -0.43
CA TRP A 202 -5.35 0.53 0.48
C TRP A 202 -6.18 0.41 1.76
N CYS A 203 -6.64 1.51 2.36
CA CYS A 203 -7.59 1.47 3.47
C CYS A 203 -8.89 0.77 3.06
N GLY A 204 -9.39 1.02 1.85
CA GLY A 204 -10.55 0.34 1.29
C GLY A 204 -10.33 -1.16 1.10
N LEU A 205 -9.21 -1.56 0.53
CA LEU A 205 -8.85 -2.97 0.34
C LEU A 205 -8.80 -3.72 1.68
N PHE A 206 -8.10 -3.15 2.66
CA PHE A 206 -8.01 -3.77 3.99
C PHE A 206 -9.38 -3.81 4.69
N THR A 207 -10.21 -2.79 4.48
CA THR A 207 -11.60 -2.78 4.99
C THR A 207 -12.43 -3.91 4.38
N LEU A 208 -12.32 -4.18 3.08
CA LEU A 208 -13.05 -5.26 2.42
C LEU A 208 -12.69 -6.65 2.97
N PHE A 209 -11.41 -6.87 3.27
CA PHE A 209 -10.93 -8.19 3.71
C PHE A 209 -10.96 -8.39 5.23
N LEU A 210 -10.71 -7.32 6.00
CA LEU A 210 -10.52 -7.38 7.46
C LEU A 210 -11.61 -6.66 8.25
N GLY A 211 -12.66 -6.14 7.57
CA GLY A 211 -13.67 -5.30 8.18
C GLY A 211 -13.21 -3.85 8.39
N VAL A 212 -14.08 -3.01 8.94
CA VAL A 212 -13.85 -1.56 9.04
C VAL A 212 -12.50 -1.23 9.70
N TYR A 213 -12.20 -1.86 10.82
CA TYR A 213 -10.92 -1.65 11.53
C TYR A 213 -9.68 -2.14 10.75
N GLY A 214 -9.90 -2.98 9.73
CA GLY A 214 -8.82 -3.42 8.85
C GLY A 214 -8.09 -2.26 8.18
N GLY A 215 -8.79 -1.21 7.80
CA GLY A 215 -8.20 -0.01 7.19
C GLY A 215 -7.12 0.67 8.05
N LEU A 216 -7.15 0.50 9.37
CA LEU A 216 -6.13 1.04 10.29
C LEU A 216 -4.78 0.29 10.19
N TRP A 217 -4.78 -0.94 9.68
CA TRP A 217 -3.57 -1.77 9.59
C TRP A 217 -2.71 -1.47 8.35
N VAL A 218 -3.16 -0.60 7.48
CA VAL A 218 -2.40 -0.21 6.27
C VAL A 218 -1.06 0.40 6.65
N ALA A 219 -1.04 1.41 7.53
CA ALA A 219 0.20 2.07 7.91
C ALA A 219 1.20 1.14 8.63
N PRO A 220 0.80 0.30 9.62
CA PRO A 220 1.71 -0.70 10.20
C PRO A 220 2.33 -1.62 9.16
N VAL A 221 1.55 -2.16 8.23
CA VAL A 221 2.03 -3.10 7.20
C VAL A 221 3.02 -2.43 6.26
N PHE A 222 2.73 -1.22 5.78
CA PHE A 222 3.67 -0.48 4.93
C PHE A 222 4.90 0.01 5.69
N GLY A 223 4.77 0.34 6.98
CA GLY A 223 5.90 0.60 7.85
C GLY A 223 6.86 -0.58 7.95
N LEU A 224 6.33 -1.80 8.10
CA LEU A 224 7.14 -3.03 8.07
C LEU A 224 7.83 -3.22 6.72
N LEU A 225 7.13 -3.00 5.62
CA LEU A 225 7.69 -3.11 4.27
C LEU A 225 8.83 -2.10 4.05
N ALA A 226 8.68 -0.88 4.58
CA ALA A 226 9.72 0.16 4.53
C ALA A 226 10.97 -0.23 5.32
N VAL A 227 10.81 -0.80 6.53
CA VAL A 227 11.93 -1.29 7.36
C VAL A 227 12.71 -2.38 6.63
N VAL A 228 12.02 -3.36 6.03
CA VAL A 228 12.65 -4.43 5.23
C VAL A 228 13.36 -3.85 4.01
N GLY A 229 12.71 -2.90 3.34
CA GLY A 229 13.29 -2.21 2.18
C GLY A 229 14.57 -1.48 2.52
N LEU A 230 14.59 -0.75 3.63
CA LEU A 230 15.77 -0.03 4.09
C LEU A 230 16.91 -0.97 4.48
N TYR A 231 16.60 -2.11 5.12
CA TYR A 231 17.59 -3.15 5.39
C TYR A 231 18.25 -3.63 4.10
N PHE A 232 17.48 -4.00 3.07
CA PHE A 232 18.04 -4.49 1.82
C PHE A 232 18.76 -3.39 1.03
N LEU A 233 18.25 -2.18 1.02
CA LEU A 233 18.87 -1.03 0.38
C LEU A 233 20.25 -0.72 1.02
N GLY A 234 20.30 -0.61 2.34
CA GLY A 234 21.54 -0.36 3.08
C GLY A 234 22.57 -1.47 2.90
N ARG A 235 22.11 -2.74 2.89
CA ARG A 235 22.95 -3.90 2.61
C ARG A 235 23.55 -3.88 1.19
N ARG A 236 22.84 -3.37 0.22
CA ARG A 236 23.30 -3.28 -1.19
C ARG A 236 24.21 -2.10 -1.45
N LEU A 237 23.96 -0.98 -0.80
CA LEU A 237 24.79 0.22 -0.96
C LEU A 237 26.09 0.15 -0.14
N PHE A 238 26.06 -0.51 1.01
CA PHE A 238 27.15 -0.55 1.97
C PHE A 238 27.44 -1.99 2.41
N THR A 239 27.18 -2.29 3.68
CA THR A 239 27.34 -3.62 4.24
C THR A 239 26.05 -4.10 4.91
N GLN A 240 26.00 -5.40 5.29
CA GLN A 240 24.85 -5.95 5.98
C GLN A 240 24.63 -5.28 7.34
N GLU A 241 25.71 -4.99 8.06
CA GLU A 241 25.68 -4.37 9.39
C GLU A 241 25.12 -2.94 9.29
N ILE A 242 25.51 -2.19 8.27
CA ILE A 242 24.98 -0.84 8.02
C ILE A 242 23.50 -0.92 7.65
N GLY A 243 23.10 -1.87 6.81
CA GLY A 243 21.70 -2.10 6.48
C GLY A 243 20.86 -2.43 7.70
N LEU A 244 21.36 -3.32 8.58
CA LEU A 244 20.68 -3.68 9.84
C LEU A 244 20.60 -2.46 10.77
N LEU A 245 21.69 -1.74 10.96
CA LEU A 245 21.72 -0.55 11.82
C LEU A 245 20.73 0.52 11.32
N ALA A 246 20.70 0.79 10.02
CA ALA A 246 19.78 1.76 9.44
C ALA A 246 18.32 1.36 9.68
N ALA A 247 18.00 0.08 9.49
CA ALA A 247 16.64 -0.44 9.69
C ALA A 247 16.24 -0.47 11.18
N VAL A 248 17.17 -0.76 12.10
CA VAL A 248 16.95 -0.65 13.56
C VAL A 248 16.72 0.80 13.96
N LEU A 249 17.52 1.74 13.48
CA LEU A 249 17.35 3.16 13.77
C LEU A 249 16.01 3.69 13.26
N LEU A 250 15.58 3.27 12.04
CA LEU A 250 14.26 3.60 11.52
C LEU A 250 13.15 3.02 12.41
N THR A 251 13.28 1.75 12.80
CA THR A 251 12.28 1.06 13.63
C THR A 251 12.10 1.71 15.01
N LEU A 252 13.21 2.17 15.62
CA LEU A 252 13.19 2.80 16.93
C LEU A 252 12.91 4.31 16.89
N ASN A 253 12.84 4.89 15.71
CA ASN A 253 12.55 6.32 15.56
C ASN A 253 11.11 6.61 16.04
N PHE A 254 10.97 7.57 16.96
CA PHE A 254 9.68 7.93 17.54
C PHE A 254 8.66 8.36 16.48
N VAL A 255 9.09 9.19 15.51
CA VAL A 255 8.20 9.68 14.44
C VAL A 255 7.73 8.52 13.56
N GLN A 256 8.62 7.56 13.26
CA GLN A 256 8.28 6.35 12.52
C GLN A 256 7.22 5.52 13.25
N ILE A 257 7.40 5.29 14.56
CA ILE A 257 6.45 4.53 15.39
C ILE A 257 5.08 5.24 15.42
N TRP A 258 5.10 6.56 15.57
CA TRP A 258 3.88 7.36 15.62
C TRP A 258 3.13 7.34 14.29
N LEU A 259 3.80 7.60 13.17
CA LEU A 259 3.21 7.59 11.84
C LEU A 259 2.75 6.19 11.42
N ALA A 260 3.47 5.14 11.81
CA ALA A 260 3.08 3.76 11.52
C ALA A 260 1.77 3.34 12.24
N ARG A 261 1.32 4.08 13.24
CA ARG A 261 0.07 3.83 13.97
C ARG A 261 -1.12 4.64 13.48
N LEU A 262 -0.89 5.58 12.58
CA LEU A 262 -1.94 6.44 12.00
C LEU A 262 -2.16 6.04 10.52
N PRO A 263 -3.39 6.00 10.03
CA PRO A 263 -3.69 5.66 8.63
C PRO A 263 -3.35 6.82 7.67
N LEU A 264 -2.13 7.33 7.78
CA LEU A 264 -1.56 8.39 6.96
C LEU A 264 -0.82 7.82 5.75
N SER A 265 -0.59 8.64 4.72
CA SER A 265 0.05 8.22 3.46
C SER A 265 1.56 8.06 3.54
N GLU A 266 2.20 8.53 4.61
CA GLU A 266 3.65 8.58 4.79
C GLU A 266 4.28 7.18 4.77
N MET A 267 3.66 6.20 5.44
CA MET A 267 4.21 4.84 5.48
C MET A 267 4.15 4.16 4.11
N LEU A 268 3.06 4.34 3.39
CA LEU A 268 2.90 3.84 2.04
C LEU A 268 3.90 4.50 1.09
N THR A 269 4.02 5.83 1.15
CA THR A 269 4.97 6.61 0.35
C THR A 269 6.40 6.19 0.65
N GLN A 270 6.76 6.06 1.93
CA GLN A 270 8.08 5.63 2.37
C GLN A 270 8.44 4.23 1.85
N ALA A 271 7.50 3.27 1.96
CA ALA A 271 7.72 1.90 1.47
C ALA A 271 7.96 1.86 -0.04
N LEU A 272 7.15 2.57 -0.81
CA LEU A 272 7.28 2.64 -2.27
C LEU A 272 8.57 3.38 -2.69
N PHE A 273 8.93 4.47 -1.99
CA PHE A 273 10.13 5.24 -2.27
C PHE A 273 11.40 4.44 -1.99
N ILE A 274 11.51 3.84 -0.81
CA ILE A 274 12.64 2.98 -0.45
C ILE A 274 12.71 1.77 -1.40
N GLY A 275 11.56 1.15 -1.70
CA GLY A 275 11.48 0.05 -2.65
C GLY A 275 11.92 0.43 -4.06
N GLY A 276 11.53 1.60 -4.54
CA GLY A 276 11.95 2.16 -5.82
C GLY A 276 13.47 2.39 -5.87
N PHE A 277 14.06 2.98 -4.83
CA PHE A 277 15.51 3.15 -4.71
C PHE A 277 16.25 1.81 -4.67
N TYR A 278 15.70 0.82 -3.96
CA TYR A 278 16.28 -0.50 -3.92
C TYR A 278 16.32 -1.15 -5.31
N LEU A 279 15.20 -1.12 -6.05
CA LEU A 279 15.15 -1.66 -7.42
C LEU A 279 16.06 -0.88 -8.37
N PHE A 280 16.14 0.44 -8.25
CA PHE A 280 17.06 1.28 -9.00
C PHE A 280 18.53 0.91 -8.71
N THR A 281 18.88 0.70 -7.43
CA THR A 281 20.22 0.25 -7.02
C THR A 281 20.57 -1.08 -7.65
N LEU A 282 19.67 -2.06 -7.65
CA LEU A 282 19.86 -3.35 -8.29
C LEU A 282 20.09 -3.20 -9.81
N TRP A 283 19.29 -2.35 -10.45
CA TRP A 283 19.42 -2.08 -11.89
C TRP A 283 20.78 -1.45 -12.23
N MET A 284 21.22 -0.46 -11.44
CA MET A 284 22.52 0.20 -11.61
C MET A 284 23.68 -0.79 -11.45
N GLN A 285 23.69 -1.59 -10.40
CA GLN A 285 24.75 -2.58 -10.14
C GLN A 285 24.93 -3.57 -11.30
N ARG A 286 23.82 -3.95 -11.98
CA ARG A 286 23.84 -4.90 -13.09
C ARG A 286 24.38 -4.32 -14.38
N ARG A 287 24.11 -3.06 -14.67
CA ARG A 287 24.60 -2.39 -15.87
C ARG A 287 26.07 -1.97 -15.76
N GLY A 288 26.73 -2.29 -14.67
CA GLY A 288 28.13 -1.91 -14.44
C GLY A 288 28.34 -0.39 -14.28
N MET A 289 27.25 0.38 -14.14
CA MET A 289 27.34 1.85 -14.06
C MET A 289 27.93 2.36 -12.75
N TRP A 290 28.13 1.46 -11.76
CA TRP A 290 28.76 1.79 -10.48
C TRP A 290 30.29 1.89 -10.56
N LEU A 291 30.92 1.33 -11.62
CA LEU A 291 32.39 1.33 -11.76
C LEU A 291 33.00 2.71 -11.98
N GLY A 292 32.20 3.77 -12.13
CA GLY A 292 32.67 5.14 -12.29
C GLY A 292 32.43 6.08 -11.12
N ILE A 293 31.88 5.58 -10.00
CA ILE A 293 31.51 6.42 -8.83
C ILE A 293 32.43 6.17 -7.63
N TRP A 294 33.33 5.16 -7.69
CA TRP A 294 34.33 4.85 -6.64
C TRP A 294 35.74 5.16 -7.07
#